data_284931cc095f7935eedec70d48e654f8
#
_entry.id   284931cc095f7935eedec70d48e654f8
#
_cell.length_a   1.000
_cell.length_b   1.000
_cell.length_c   1.000
_cell.angle_alpha   90.00
_cell.angle_beta   90.00
_cell.angle_gamma   90.00
#
_symmetry.space_group_name_H-M   'P 1'
#
loop_
_entity.id
_entity.type
_entity.pdbx_description
1 polymer ?
#
loop_
_entity_poly.entity_id
_entity_poly.type
_entity_poly.pdbx_seq_one_letter_code
_entity_poly.pdbx_strand_id
1 'polypeptide(L)'
;MANELILIVEDNEHNQKLASDVLRFKGYRVLVAPTAEEGIPMALKEKPDLVLMDIHLPGMNGIEALAKLRADPETKAIPVFAFTASVMPQDRKEITSAGFDGFLSKPINLKEFLDTIAATLGGKKP
;
A
#
# COMPACT_ATOMS: atom_id res chain seq x y z
N MET A 1 -15.52 -1.74 -14.32
CA MET A 1 -14.26 -1.09 -14.66
C MET A 1 -13.54 -0.64 -13.41
N ALA A 2 -12.27 -0.90 -13.36
CA ALA A 2 -11.45 -0.39 -12.27
C ALA A 2 -11.31 1.13 -12.41
N ASN A 3 -11.37 1.84 -11.33
CA ASN A 3 -11.18 3.29 -11.28
C ASN A 3 -10.78 3.72 -9.88
N GLU A 4 -10.51 2.75 -9.05
CA GLU A 4 -10.11 3.02 -7.68
C GLU A 4 -8.73 3.67 -7.67
N LEU A 5 -8.49 4.47 -6.64
CA LEU A 5 -7.23 5.17 -6.47
C LEU A 5 -6.35 4.41 -5.50
N ILE A 6 -5.13 4.10 -5.92
CA ILE A 6 -4.16 3.38 -5.10
C ILE A 6 -2.96 4.29 -4.87
N LEU A 7 -2.59 4.47 -3.60
CA LEU A 7 -1.39 5.20 -3.23
C LEU A 7 -0.28 4.20 -2.94
N ILE A 8 0.86 4.39 -3.60
CA ILE A 8 2.05 3.56 -3.37
C ILE A 8 3.06 4.42 -2.61
N VAL A 9 3.45 3.98 -1.43
CA VAL A 9 4.49 4.64 -0.65
C VAL A 9 5.72 3.75 -0.69
N GLU A 10 6.69 4.13 -1.50
CA GLU A 10 7.85 3.31 -1.86
C GLU A 10 9.00 4.22 -2.29
N ASP A 11 10.18 4.03 -1.74
CA ASP A 11 11.33 4.88 -2.04
C ASP A 11 12.15 4.43 -3.25
N ASN A 12 12.00 3.19 -3.70
CA ASN A 12 12.74 2.67 -4.83
C ASN A 12 12.01 2.96 -6.14
N GLU A 13 12.65 3.72 -7.03
CA GLU A 13 12.02 4.12 -8.29
C GLU A 13 11.63 2.94 -9.18
N HIS A 14 12.44 1.91 -9.22
CA HIS A 14 12.13 0.71 -10.01
C HIS A 14 10.85 0.04 -9.51
N ASN A 15 10.72 -0.11 -8.21
CA ASN A 15 9.52 -0.71 -7.62
C ASN A 15 8.30 0.18 -7.82
N GLN A 16 8.47 1.51 -7.70
CA GLN A 16 7.40 2.47 -7.95
C GLN A 16 6.86 2.31 -9.37
N LYS A 17 7.78 2.29 -10.33
CA LYS A 17 7.42 2.21 -11.74
C LYS A 17 6.74 0.88 -12.06
N LEU A 18 7.30 -0.21 -11.58
CA LEU A 18 6.74 -1.53 -11.86
C LEU A 18 5.32 -1.66 -11.33
N ALA A 19 5.11 -1.32 -10.07
CA ALA A 19 3.80 -1.41 -9.47
C ALA A 19 2.80 -0.46 -10.14
N SER A 20 3.23 0.78 -10.43
CA SER A 20 2.37 1.77 -11.08
C SER A 20 1.93 1.32 -12.46
N ASP A 21 2.88 0.85 -13.27
CA ASP A 21 2.58 0.45 -14.64
C ASP A 21 1.58 -0.71 -14.66
N VAL A 22 1.79 -1.69 -13.79
CA VAL A 22 0.91 -2.86 -13.69
C VAL A 22 -0.50 -2.44 -13.30
N LEU A 23 -0.62 -1.58 -12.30
CA LEU A 23 -1.92 -1.13 -11.81
C LEU A 23 -2.64 -0.26 -12.83
N ARG A 24 -1.93 0.65 -13.48
CA ARG A 24 -2.52 1.50 -14.51
C ARG A 24 -2.99 0.69 -15.70
N PHE A 25 -2.24 -0.35 -16.04
CA PHE A 25 -2.66 -1.25 -17.13
C PHE A 25 -4.02 -1.88 -16.85
N LYS A 26 -4.34 -2.13 -15.56
CA LYS A 26 -5.63 -2.69 -15.15
C LYS A 26 -6.71 -1.64 -14.94
N GLY A 27 -6.40 -0.37 -15.19
CA GLY A 27 -7.39 0.70 -15.10
C GLY A 27 -7.45 1.42 -13.76
N TYR A 28 -6.58 1.08 -12.82
CA TYR A 28 -6.52 1.79 -11.55
C TYR A 28 -5.83 3.14 -11.71
N ARG A 29 -6.25 4.10 -10.89
CA ARG A 29 -5.53 5.37 -10.77
C ARG A 29 -4.46 5.19 -9.71
N VAL A 30 -3.28 5.75 -9.91
CA VAL A 30 -2.13 5.53 -9.05
C VAL A 30 -1.48 6.86 -8.66
N LEU A 31 -1.19 6.99 -7.37
CA LEU A 31 -0.34 8.06 -6.84
C LEU A 31 0.88 7.39 -6.22
N VAL A 32 2.02 8.05 -6.27
CA VAL A 32 3.27 7.54 -5.72
C VAL A 32 3.87 8.57 -4.79
N ALA A 33 4.27 8.12 -3.60
CA ALA A 33 5.01 8.95 -2.64
C ALA A 33 6.31 8.23 -2.30
N PRO A 34 7.46 8.88 -2.39
CA PRO A 34 8.73 8.23 -2.09
C PRO A 34 9.02 8.08 -0.60
N THR A 35 8.29 8.78 0.25
CA THR A 35 8.46 8.71 1.70
C THR A 35 7.11 8.66 2.39
N ALA A 36 7.09 8.18 3.64
CA ALA A 36 5.88 8.20 4.44
C ALA A 36 5.47 9.63 4.77
N GLU A 37 6.46 10.51 4.99
CA GLU A 37 6.20 11.91 5.28
C GLU A 37 5.43 12.61 4.16
N GLU A 38 5.63 12.17 2.93
CA GLU A 38 4.88 12.69 1.78
C GLU A 38 3.59 11.90 1.55
N GLY A 39 3.62 10.60 1.84
CA GLY A 39 2.48 9.72 1.61
C GLY A 39 1.29 10.00 2.51
N ILE A 40 1.55 10.31 3.78
CA ILE A 40 0.48 10.58 4.74
C ILE A 40 -0.36 11.80 4.33
N PRO A 41 0.24 12.96 4.00
CA PRO A 41 -0.55 14.10 3.51
C PRO A 41 -1.32 13.78 2.23
N MET A 42 -0.73 12.98 1.34
CA MET A 42 -1.43 12.55 0.12
C MET A 42 -2.66 11.71 0.44
N ALA A 43 -2.54 10.79 1.40
CA ALA A 43 -3.65 9.95 1.81
C ALA A 43 -4.78 10.80 2.41
N LEU A 44 -4.43 11.80 3.20
CA LEU A 44 -5.41 12.69 3.80
C LEU A 44 -6.15 13.52 2.76
N LYS A 45 -5.42 13.99 1.76
CA LYS A 45 -5.98 14.85 0.71
C LYS A 45 -6.75 14.06 -0.34
N GLU A 46 -6.16 12.98 -0.84
CA GLU A 46 -6.70 12.24 -1.98
C GLU A 46 -7.63 11.11 -1.58
N LYS A 47 -7.54 10.63 -0.35
CA LYS A 47 -8.36 9.55 0.20
C LYS A 47 -8.39 8.34 -0.73
N PRO A 48 -7.23 7.69 -0.94
CA PRO A 48 -7.17 6.54 -1.83
C PRO A 48 -8.02 5.38 -1.31
N ASP A 49 -8.36 4.48 -2.21
CA ASP A 49 -9.11 3.28 -1.87
C ASP A 49 -8.21 2.19 -1.26
N LEU A 50 -6.92 2.30 -1.49
CA LEU A 50 -5.93 1.34 -0.99
C LEU A 50 -4.58 2.03 -0.90
N VAL A 51 -3.81 1.70 0.13
CA VAL A 51 -2.43 2.16 0.28
C VAL A 51 -1.51 0.94 0.29
N LEU A 52 -0.47 0.98 -0.54
CA LEU A 52 0.61 0.00 -0.52
C LEU A 52 1.80 0.68 0.15
N MET A 53 2.18 0.18 1.32
CA MET A 53 3.16 0.83 2.18
C MET A 53 4.41 -0.02 2.35
N ASP A 54 5.55 0.46 1.87
CA ASP A 54 6.82 -0.19 2.14
C ASP A 54 7.12 -0.06 3.64
N ILE A 55 7.55 -1.15 4.24
CA ILE A 55 7.88 -1.16 5.67
C ILE A 55 9.23 -0.52 5.93
N HIS A 56 10.19 -0.73 5.03
CA HIS A 56 11.58 -0.28 5.20
C HIS A 56 11.84 1.05 4.50
N LEU A 57 11.05 2.06 4.83
CA LEU A 57 11.25 3.40 4.29
C LEU A 57 12.29 4.16 5.10
N PRO A 58 13.08 5.04 4.46
CA PRO A 58 13.97 5.93 5.21
C PRO A 58 13.14 6.92 6.02
N GLY A 59 13.67 7.33 7.16
CA GLY A 59 12.94 8.23 8.06
C GLY A 59 11.84 7.47 8.78
N MET A 60 10.60 7.93 8.61
CA MET A 60 9.45 7.23 9.20
C MET A 60 9.21 5.93 8.44
N ASN A 61 9.24 4.81 9.14
CA ASN A 61 9.00 3.51 8.49
C ASN A 61 7.50 3.25 8.29
N GLY A 62 7.19 2.16 7.57
CA GLY A 62 5.81 1.85 7.22
C GLY A 62 4.91 1.55 8.42
N ILE A 63 5.48 0.97 9.48
CA ILE A 63 4.70 0.67 10.69
C ILE A 63 4.28 1.94 11.41
N GLU A 64 5.21 2.89 11.53
CA GLU A 64 4.91 4.19 12.12
C GLU A 64 3.89 4.96 11.28
N ALA A 65 4.04 4.89 9.96
CA ALA A 65 3.10 5.54 9.04
C ALA A 65 1.70 4.95 9.18
N LEU A 66 1.60 3.64 9.30
CA LEU A 66 0.30 2.98 9.49
C LEU A 66 -0.36 3.49 10.76
N ALA A 67 0.38 3.61 11.85
CA ALA A 67 -0.17 4.11 13.10
C ALA A 67 -0.76 5.51 12.93
N LYS A 68 -0.08 6.36 12.18
CA LYS A 68 -0.58 7.72 11.92
C LYS A 68 -1.84 7.71 11.06
N LEU A 69 -1.91 6.84 10.06
CA LEU A 69 -3.10 6.73 9.22
C LEU A 69 -4.31 6.21 10.04
N ARG A 70 -4.07 5.26 10.93
CA ARG A 70 -5.13 4.71 11.77
C ARG A 70 -5.61 5.68 12.84
N ALA A 71 -4.76 6.63 13.24
CA ALA A 71 -5.12 7.62 14.25
C ALA A 71 -5.99 8.74 13.70
N ASP A 72 -6.05 8.93 12.38
CA ASP A 72 -6.81 10.00 11.76
C ASP A 72 -8.14 9.46 11.24
N PRO A 73 -9.27 10.06 11.64
CA PRO A 73 -10.59 9.60 11.18
C PRO A 73 -10.75 9.61 9.67
N GLU A 74 -10.03 10.49 8.96
CA GLU A 74 -10.13 10.60 7.51
C GLU A 74 -9.47 9.43 6.77
N THR A 75 -8.48 8.78 7.40
CA THR A 75 -7.72 7.70 6.76
C THR A 75 -7.85 6.37 7.49
N LYS A 76 -8.47 6.36 8.65
CA LYS A 76 -8.57 5.20 9.52
C LYS A 76 -9.12 3.96 8.82
N ALA A 77 -10.11 4.12 7.96
CA ALA A 77 -10.80 3.01 7.32
C ALA A 77 -10.16 2.56 6.00
N ILE A 78 -9.15 3.29 5.51
CA ILE A 78 -8.50 2.93 4.24
C ILE A 78 -7.68 1.66 4.43
N PRO A 79 -7.88 0.61 3.60
CA PRO A 79 -7.04 -0.58 3.69
C PRO A 79 -5.60 -0.24 3.35
N VAL A 80 -4.67 -0.75 4.17
CA VAL A 80 -3.25 -0.54 3.98
C VAL A 80 -2.57 -1.91 3.96
N PHE A 81 -1.90 -2.20 2.86
CA PHE A 81 -1.12 -3.43 2.70
C PHE A 81 0.36 -3.11 2.83
N ALA A 82 1.07 -3.95 3.57
CA ALA A 82 2.53 -3.86 3.62
C ALA A 82 3.09 -4.36 2.29
N PHE A 83 4.06 -3.63 1.76
CA PHE A 83 4.71 -3.97 0.48
C PHE A 83 6.21 -4.13 0.79
N THR A 84 6.67 -5.37 0.92
CA THR A 84 7.98 -5.62 1.52
C THR A 84 8.73 -6.76 0.83
N ALA A 85 10.06 -6.64 0.81
CA ALA A 85 10.95 -7.71 0.37
C ALA A 85 11.18 -8.74 1.47
N SER A 86 10.85 -8.40 2.71
CA SER A 86 11.08 -9.29 3.84
C SER A 86 9.95 -10.29 3.99
N VAL A 87 10.31 -11.58 4.02
CA VAL A 87 9.33 -12.66 4.14
C VAL A 87 9.64 -13.58 5.31
N MET A 88 10.49 -13.14 6.24
CA MET A 88 10.82 -13.92 7.42
C MET A 88 9.60 -14.05 8.33
N PRO A 89 9.42 -15.18 9.02
CA PRO A 89 8.25 -15.36 9.88
C PRO A 89 8.06 -14.28 10.94
N GLN A 90 9.14 -13.79 11.54
CA GLN A 90 9.05 -12.73 12.53
C GLN A 90 8.58 -11.42 11.92
N ASP A 91 8.96 -11.15 10.66
CA ASP A 91 8.52 -9.95 9.97
C ASP A 91 7.03 -10.01 9.64
N ARG A 92 6.55 -11.17 9.22
CA ARG A 92 5.12 -11.37 8.98
C ARG A 92 4.30 -11.16 10.25
N LYS A 93 4.82 -11.66 11.37
CA LYS A 93 4.15 -11.51 12.66
C LYS A 93 4.07 -10.03 13.05
N GLU A 94 5.17 -9.31 12.86
CA GLU A 94 5.22 -7.88 13.15
C GLU A 94 4.23 -7.11 12.27
N ILE A 95 4.19 -7.43 10.98
CA ILE A 95 3.27 -6.80 10.03
C ILE A 95 1.82 -7.03 10.43
N THR A 96 1.48 -8.26 10.75
CA THR A 96 0.13 -8.62 11.18
C THR A 96 -0.24 -7.91 12.48
N SER A 97 0.69 -7.90 13.44
CA SER A 97 0.45 -7.27 14.74
C SER A 97 0.31 -5.75 14.64
N ALA A 98 0.96 -5.14 13.66
CA ALA A 98 0.89 -3.70 13.47
C ALA A 98 -0.47 -3.22 12.96
N GLY A 99 -1.26 -4.11 12.36
CA GLY A 99 -2.60 -3.76 11.89
C GLY A 99 -2.72 -3.55 10.39
N PHE A 100 -1.75 -4.01 9.62
CA PHE A 100 -1.89 -4.01 8.17
C PHE A 100 -3.00 -4.99 7.76
N ASP A 101 -3.73 -4.64 6.71
CA ASP A 101 -4.82 -5.49 6.22
C ASP A 101 -4.32 -6.71 5.45
N GLY A 102 -3.06 -6.69 5.05
CA GLY A 102 -2.42 -7.80 4.37
C GLY A 102 -1.02 -7.38 3.98
N PHE A 103 -0.34 -8.23 3.21
CA PHE A 103 0.96 -7.85 2.69
C PHE A 103 1.19 -8.42 1.30
N LEU A 104 2.06 -7.74 0.56
CA LEU A 104 2.49 -8.15 -0.77
C LEU A 104 4.00 -8.20 -0.75
N SER A 105 4.57 -9.27 -1.28
CA SER A 105 6.02 -9.45 -1.26
C SER A 105 6.66 -8.89 -2.53
N LYS A 106 7.92 -8.50 -2.41
CA LYS A 106 8.78 -8.12 -3.52
C LYS A 106 9.76 -9.25 -3.77
N PRO A 107 10.14 -9.51 -5.01
CA PRO A 107 9.65 -8.88 -6.23
C PRO A 107 8.19 -9.23 -6.50
N ILE A 108 7.53 -8.38 -7.26
CA ILE A 108 6.11 -8.55 -7.56
C ILE A 108 5.87 -9.84 -8.35
N ASN A 109 4.98 -10.69 -7.83
CA ASN A 109 4.39 -11.77 -8.60
C ASN A 109 3.13 -11.18 -9.23
N LEU A 110 3.16 -11.01 -10.53
CA LEU A 110 2.14 -10.25 -11.24
C LEU A 110 0.72 -10.74 -10.96
N LYS A 111 0.50 -12.04 -11.09
CA LYS A 111 -0.83 -12.61 -10.87
C LYS A 111 -1.29 -12.43 -9.42
N GLU A 112 -0.45 -12.79 -8.47
CA GLU A 112 -0.77 -12.68 -7.05
C GLU A 112 -1.03 -11.24 -6.65
N PHE A 113 -0.21 -10.31 -7.13
CA PHE A 113 -0.33 -8.89 -6.86
C PHE A 113 -1.69 -8.37 -7.34
N LEU A 114 -2.03 -8.63 -8.60
CA LEU A 114 -3.27 -8.16 -9.18
C LEU A 114 -4.50 -8.83 -8.56
N ASP A 115 -4.42 -10.13 -8.30
CA ASP A 115 -5.53 -10.86 -7.68
C ASP A 115 -5.81 -10.35 -6.28
N THR A 116 -4.77 -10.10 -5.50
CA THR A 116 -4.91 -9.61 -4.13
C THR A 116 -5.53 -8.22 -4.10
N ILE A 117 -5.09 -7.35 -5.00
CA ILE A 117 -5.62 -5.99 -5.07
C ILE A 117 -7.08 -6.01 -5.53
N ALA A 118 -7.39 -6.79 -6.55
CA ALA A 118 -8.75 -6.91 -7.05
C ALA A 118 -9.70 -7.46 -5.98
N ALA A 119 -9.25 -8.47 -5.22
CA ALA A 119 -10.06 -9.04 -4.15
C ALA A 119 -10.32 -8.02 -3.04
N THR A 120 -9.31 -7.24 -2.69
CA THR A 120 -9.43 -6.21 -1.65
C THR A 120 -10.41 -5.12 -2.06
N LEU A 121 -10.25 -4.59 -3.26
CA LEU A 121 -11.09 -3.50 -3.75
C LEU A 121 -12.48 -3.99 -4.17
N GLY A 122 -12.53 -5.16 -4.79
CA GLY A 122 -13.81 -5.76 -5.20
C GLY A 122 -14.69 -6.11 -4.02
N GLY A 123 -14.09 -6.54 -2.91
CA GLY A 123 -14.82 -6.89 -1.70
C GLY A 123 -15.50 -5.72 -1.03
N LYS A 124 -15.16 -4.49 -1.39
CA LYS A 124 -15.79 -3.28 -0.84
C LYS A 124 -17.12 -2.97 -1.50
N LYS A 125 -17.42 -3.60 -2.60
CA LYS A 125 -18.66 -3.36 -3.34
C LYS A 125 -19.76 -4.27 -2.82
N PRO A 126 -20.93 -3.72 -2.57
CA PRO A 126 -22.05 -4.55 -2.14
C PRO A 126 -22.47 -5.54 -3.19
#